data_6951e9be58a94abcad67618cc2b0ebbc
#
_entry.id   6951e9be58a94abcad67618cc2b0ebbc
#
_cell.length_a   1.000
_cell.length_b   1.000
_cell.length_c   1.000
_cell.angle_alpha   90.00
_cell.angle_beta   90.00
_cell.angle_gamma   90.00
#
_symmetry.space_group_name_H-M   'P 1'
#
loop_
_entity.id
_entity.type
_entity.pdbx_description
1 polymer ?
#
loop_
_entity_poly.entity_id
_entity_poly.type
_entity_poly.pdbx_seq_one_letter_code
_entity_poly.pdbx_strand_id
1 'polypeptide(L)'
;MATTTFSVASSDLTDYQPDILGYGVADFDTQLQFAEDDVIRQIRQDWWERYRHTVRYKDITKVTTIEMNSNKLIASQWKRAVIFKSFADYIYPILTKWKDPQGGDGADAFQVQMAHYRQRYAEEFQAILRDGVKYDENLDAVIQTSEEEPIHHLRLVRWPKL
;
A
#
# COMPACT_ATOMS: atom_id res chain seq x y z
N MET A 1 17.42 -13.89 2.46
CA MET A 1 16.08 -13.58 1.95
C MET A 1 15.42 -12.64 2.95
N ALA A 2 15.15 -11.40 2.56
CA ALA A 2 14.39 -10.48 3.42
C ALA A 2 12.95 -11.00 3.47
N THR A 3 12.43 -11.20 4.67
CA THR A 3 11.05 -11.63 4.86
C THR A 3 10.17 -10.40 4.72
N THR A 4 9.47 -10.26 3.62
CA THR A 4 8.52 -9.17 3.41
C THR A 4 7.26 -9.41 4.25
N THR A 5 6.74 -8.36 4.87
CA THR A 5 5.52 -8.43 5.70
C THR A 5 4.30 -8.82 4.86
N PHE A 6 4.23 -8.32 3.62
CA PHE A 6 3.11 -8.58 2.70
C PHE A 6 3.36 -9.74 1.74
N SER A 7 4.47 -10.47 1.88
CA SER A 7 4.80 -11.66 1.09
C SER A 7 4.72 -11.44 -0.43
N VAL A 8 5.23 -10.30 -0.89
CA VAL A 8 5.31 -9.98 -2.33
C VAL A 8 6.64 -10.49 -2.86
N ALA A 9 6.59 -11.22 -3.98
CA ALA A 9 7.77 -11.76 -4.65
C ALA A 9 7.90 -11.21 -6.08
N SER A 10 9.10 -11.27 -6.64
CA SER A 10 9.35 -10.87 -8.04
C SER A 10 8.47 -11.57 -9.06
N SER A 11 8.04 -12.82 -8.77
CA SER A 11 7.08 -13.55 -9.60
C SER A 11 5.70 -12.91 -9.67
N ASP A 12 5.28 -12.20 -8.63
CA ASP A 12 3.96 -11.53 -8.60
C ASP A 12 3.90 -10.33 -9.54
N LEU A 13 5.06 -9.79 -9.92
CA LEU A 13 5.16 -8.70 -10.89
C LEU A 13 4.76 -9.16 -12.30
N THR A 14 5.02 -10.44 -12.63
CA THR A 14 4.71 -11.00 -13.95
C THR A 14 3.22 -11.10 -14.23
N ASP A 15 2.37 -11.12 -13.19
CA ASP A 15 0.91 -11.09 -13.33
C ASP A 15 0.43 -9.76 -13.94
N TYR A 16 1.20 -8.69 -13.76
CA TYR A 16 0.89 -7.35 -14.26
C TYR A 16 1.71 -6.96 -15.48
N GLN A 17 2.95 -7.43 -15.53
CA GLN A 17 3.91 -7.18 -16.62
C GLN A 17 4.68 -8.47 -16.89
N PRO A 18 4.21 -9.32 -17.83
CA PRO A 18 4.81 -10.63 -18.09
C PRO A 18 6.30 -10.59 -18.43
N ASP A 19 6.75 -9.55 -19.13
CA ASP A 19 8.12 -9.42 -19.61
C ASP A 19 9.06 -8.70 -18.64
N ILE A 20 8.59 -8.35 -17.43
CA ILE A 20 9.35 -7.48 -16.50
C ILE A 20 10.71 -8.08 -16.11
N LEU A 21 10.79 -9.38 -15.95
CA LEU A 21 12.03 -10.09 -15.63
C LEU A 21 12.94 -10.27 -16.85
N GLY A 22 12.44 -9.98 -18.06
CA GLY A 22 13.20 -10.06 -19.32
C GLY A 22 14.10 -8.83 -19.58
N TYR A 23 14.01 -7.78 -18.79
CA TYR A 23 14.80 -6.55 -18.98
C TYR A 23 16.23 -6.62 -18.43
N GLY A 24 16.76 -7.82 -18.17
CA GLY A 24 18.14 -8.03 -17.73
C GLY A 24 18.36 -7.87 -16.22
N VAL A 25 17.30 -7.80 -15.44
CA VAL A 25 17.32 -7.81 -13.98
C VAL A 25 16.84 -9.17 -13.50
N ALA A 26 17.65 -9.84 -12.69
CA ALA A 26 17.35 -11.22 -12.26
C ALA A 26 16.16 -11.27 -11.28
N ASP A 27 16.07 -10.29 -10.40
CA ASP A 27 14.97 -10.12 -9.43
C ASP A 27 14.79 -8.66 -9.05
N PHE A 28 13.66 -8.35 -8.45
CA PHE A 28 13.32 -7.03 -7.92
C PHE A 28 13.02 -7.05 -6.41
N ASP A 29 13.53 -8.03 -5.70
CA ASP A 29 13.23 -8.23 -4.28
C ASP A 29 13.58 -7.00 -3.42
N THR A 30 14.71 -6.35 -3.73
CA THR A 30 15.11 -5.10 -3.04
C THR A 30 14.13 -3.97 -3.30
N GLN A 31 13.66 -3.81 -4.53
CA GLN A 31 12.70 -2.77 -4.93
C GLN A 31 11.33 -3.01 -4.29
N LEU A 32 10.92 -4.26 -4.20
CA LEU A 32 9.70 -4.67 -3.50
C LEU A 32 9.79 -4.37 -2.01
N GLN A 33 10.94 -4.62 -1.38
CA GLN A 33 11.16 -4.28 0.03
C GLN A 33 11.04 -2.77 0.28
N PHE A 34 11.66 -1.93 -0.56
CA PHE A 34 11.54 -0.48 -0.43
C PHE A 34 10.11 0.00 -0.62
N ALA A 35 9.40 -0.57 -1.60
CA ALA A 35 8.00 -0.23 -1.84
C ALA A 35 7.12 -0.63 -0.64
N GLU A 36 7.37 -1.80 -0.04
CA GLU A 36 6.67 -2.26 1.15
C GLU A 36 6.91 -1.33 2.35
N ASP A 37 8.14 -0.92 2.59
CA ASP A 37 8.49 0.00 3.68
C ASP A 37 7.79 1.35 3.52
N ASP A 38 7.69 1.85 2.28
CA ASP A 38 6.97 3.08 1.98
C ASP A 38 5.46 2.94 2.20
N VAL A 39 4.86 1.82 1.76
CA VAL A 39 3.45 1.53 1.98
C VAL A 39 3.15 1.45 3.48
N ILE A 40 3.96 0.73 4.26
CA ILE A 40 3.81 0.63 5.71
C ILE A 40 3.91 2.02 6.37
N ARG A 41 4.87 2.85 5.92
CA ARG A 41 5.02 4.23 6.41
C ARG A 41 3.77 5.05 6.12
N GLN A 42 3.23 4.95 4.91
CA GLN A 42 2.02 5.67 4.54
C GLN A 42 0.78 5.18 5.31
N ILE A 43 0.63 3.87 5.52
CA ILE A 43 -0.44 3.30 6.37
C ILE A 43 -0.36 3.89 7.77
N ARG A 44 0.85 3.99 8.33
CA ARG A 44 1.07 4.57 9.66
C ARG A 44 0.62 6.03 9.71
N GLN A 45 0.92 6.83 8.69
CA GLN A 45 0.58 8.24 8.63
C GLN A 45 -0.92 8.49 8.39
N ASP A 46 -1.51 7.76 7.43
CA ASP A 46 -2.85 8.06 6.93
C ASP A 46 -3.96 7.33 7.70
N TRP A 47 -3.65 6.17 8.27
CA TRP A 47 -4.66 5.33 8.92
C TRP A 47 -4.41 5.12 10.41
N TRP A 48 -3.18 4.74 10.83
CA TRP A 48 -2.92 4.27 12.19
C TRP A 48 -3.26 5.29 13.28
N GLU A 49 -2.91 6.55 13.07
CA GLU A 49 -3.20 7.60 14.05
C GLU A 49 -4.71 7.76 14.27
N ARG A 50 -5.48 7.74 13.19
CA ARG A 50 -6.94 7.82 13.26
C ARG A 50 -7.54 6.58 13.92
N TYR A 51 -7.10 5.39 13.52
CA TYR A 51 -7.55 4.12 14.08
C TYR A 51 -7.28 4.06 15.59
N ARG A 52 -6.06 4.34 16.02
CA ARG A 52 -5.66 4.36 17.42
C ARG A 52 -6.54 5.28 18.26
N HIS A 53 -6.83 6.49 17.79
CA HIS A 53 -7.70 7.41 18.50
C HIS A 53 -9.14 6.90 18.59
N THR A 54 -9.65 6.31 17.52
CA THR A 54 -11.02 5.76 17.49
C THR A 54 -11.17 4.57 18.44
N VAL A 55 -10.24 3.65 18.43
CA VAL A 55 -10.23 2.48 19.32
C VAL A 55 -10.10 2.90 20.78
N ARG A 56 -9.18 3.83 21.09
CA ARG A 56 -9.00 4.36 22.43
C ARG A 56 -10.25 5.09 22.97
N TYR A 57 -10.98 5.76 22.09
CA TYR A 57 -12.22 6.42 22.50
C TYR A 57 -13.31 5.41 22.87
N LYS A 58 -13.35 4.25 22.20
CA LYS A 58 -14.32 3.19 22.51
C LYS A 58 -13.92 2.35 23.70
N ASP A 59 -12.64 2.05 23.84
CA ASP A 59 -12.10 1.23 24.93
C ASP A 59 -10.68 1.67 25.30
N ILE A 60 -10.56 2.43 26.37
CA ILE A 60 -9.29 2.97 26.85
C ILE A 60 -8.27 1.88 27.24
N THR A 61 -8.72 0.66 27.45
CA THR A 61 -7.86 -0.46 27.84
C THR A 61 -7.21 -1.16 26.67
N LYS A 62 -7.75 -1.02 25.46
CA LYS A 62 -7.34 -1.78 24.27
C LYS A 62 -6.10 -1.24 23.58
N VAL A 63 -5.79 0.04 23.69
CA VAL A 63 -4.64 0.63 22.98
C VAL A 63 -3.53 0.94 23.94
N THR A 64 -2.61 0.01 24.05
CA THR A 64 -1.42 0.14 24.88
C THR A 64 -0.18 0.54 24.10
N THR A 65 -0.17 0.42 22.78
CA THR A 65 1.00 0.69 21.93
C THR A 65 0.81 1.94 21.08
N ILE A 66 1.84 2.79 21.08
CA ILE A 66 1.92 3.98 20.21
C ILE A 66 2.29 3.56 18.79
N GLU A 67 3.05 2.46 18.66
CA GLU A 67 3.57 2.00 17.38
C GLU A 67 2.66 0.95 16.72
N MET A 68 2.48 1.10 15.42
CA MET A 68 1.78 0.13 14.59
C MET A 68 2.65 -1.13 14.41
N ASN A 69 2.07 -2.28 14.66
CA ASN A 69 2.70 -3.55 14.30
C ASN A 69 2.28 -3.96 12.88
N SER A 70 3.20 -3.85 11.92
CA SER A 70 2.92 -4.17 10.52
C SER A 70 2.55 -5.64 10.29
N ASN A 71 3.01 -6.57 11.15
CA ASN A 71 2.66 -7.99 11.05
C ASN A 71 1.19 -8.29 11.33
N LYS A 72 0.45 -7.35 11.89
CA LYS A 72 -0.99 -7.45 12.12
C LYS A 72 -1.83 -6.98 10.94
N LEU A 73 -1.22 -6.40 9.92
CA LEU A 73 -1.89 -6.06 8.68
C LEU A 73 -2.10 -7.30 7.81
N ILE A 74 -3.28 -7.44 7.21
CA ILE A 74 -3.56 -8.57 6.34
C ILE A 74 -2.82 -8.42 5.00
N ALA A 75 -1.84 -9.26 4.76
CA ALA A 75 -0.94 -9.21 3.61
C ALA A 75 -1.70 -9.15 2.26
N SER A 76 -2.73 -9.95 2.09
CA SER A 76 -3.51 -10.01 0.84
C SER A 76 -4.21 -8.71 0.49
N GLN A 77 -4.54 -7.87 1.48
CA GLN A 77 -5.17 -6.57 1.26
C GLN A 77 -4.19 -5.55 0.66
N TRP A 78 -2.90 -5.64 1.01
CA TRP A 78 -1.88 -4.65 0.64
C TRP A 78 -0.96 -5.08 -0.51
N LYS A 79 -0.93 -6.37 -0.83
CA LYS A 79 -0.05 -6.95 -1.86
C LYS A 79 -0.08 -6.15 -3.16
N ARG A 80 -1.26 -5.80 -3.63
CA ARG A 80 -1.47 -5.09 -4.89
C ARG A 80 -0.98 -3.64 -4.84
N ALA A 81 -1.17 -2.96 -3.71
CA ALA A 81 -0.64 -1.62 -3.50
C ALA A 81 0.89 -1.61 -3.51
N VAL A 82 1.53 -2.59 -2.88
CA VAL A 82 3.00 -2.74 -2.91
C VAL A 82 3.51 -2.94 -4.33
N ILE A 83 2.86 -3.81 -5.12
CA ILE A 83 3.23 -4.05 -6.52
C ILE A 83 3.13 -2.74 -7.34
N PHE A 84 2.04 -2.01 -7.24
CA PHE A 84 1.88 -0.75 -7.98
C PHE A 84 2.90 0.31 -7.52
N LYS A 85 3.17 0.41 -6.23
CA LYS A 85 4.20 1.28 -5.68
C LYS A 85 5.59 0.93 -6.20
N SER A 86 5.92 -0.37 -6.25
CA SER A 86 7.22 -0.83 -6.75
C SER A 86 7.42 -0.50 -8.23
N PHE A 87 6.43 -0.70 -9.07
CA PHE A 87 6.49 -0.30 -10.49
C PHE A 87 6.68 1.20 -10.64
N ALA A 88 5.89 2.00 -9.90
CA ALA A 88 5.88 3.45 -10.06
C ALA A 88 7.19 4.12 -9.65
N ASP A 89 7.74 3.73 -8.50
CA ASP A 89 8.79 4.51 -7.86
C ASP A 89 10.16 3.81 -7.81
N TYR A 90 10.20 2.49 -8.06
CA TYR A 90 11.44 1.73 -7.92
C TYR A 90 11.86 0.97 -9.18
N ILE A 91 10.94 0.29 -9.87
CA ILE A 91 11.28 -0.58 -11.01
C ILE A 91 11.45 0.24 -12.30
N TYR A 92 10.41 0.97 -12.70
CA TYR A 92 10.49 1.74 -13.94
C TYR A 92 11.53 2.88 -13.91
N PRO A 93 11.79 3.58 -12.80
CA PRO A 93 12.90 4.51 -12.74
C PRO A 93 14.27 3.91 -13.05
N ILE A 94 14.50 2.64 -12.72
CA ILE A 94 15.75 1.93 -13.04
C ILE A 94 15.79 1.55 -14.52
N LEU A 95 14.66 1.15 -15.09
CA LEU A 95 14.56 0.72 -16.48
C LEU A 95 14.51 1.90 -17.46
N THR A 96 14.07 3.07 -16.98
CA THR A 96 14.00 4.30 -17.78
C THR A 96 15.40 4.76 -18.18
N LYS A 97 15.65 4.88 -19.46
CA LYS A 97 16.80 5.61 -19.97
C LYS A 97 16.45 7.10 -19.92
N TRP A 98 17.03 7.81 -18.96
CA TRP A 98 16.90 9.27 -18.92
C TRP A 98 17.52 9.83 -20.17
N LYS A 99 16.69 10.28 -21.11
CA LYS A 99 17.16 10.87 -22.36
C LYS A 99 17.86 12.19 -22.09
N ASP A 100 18.99 12.38 -22.76
CA ASP A 100 19.64 13.65 -22.88
C ASP A 100 18.62 14.72 -23.35
N PRO A 101 18.55 15.90 -22.70
CA PRO A 101 17.61 16.96 -23.08
C PRO A 101 17.70 17.45 -24.53
N GLN A 102 18.72 17.04 -25.27
CA GLN A 102 18.92 17.38 -26.66
C GLN A 102 18.37 16.36 -27.67
N GLY A 103 17.83 15.25 -27.23
CA GLY A 103 17.40 14.14 -28.07
C GLY A 103 15.89 13.92 -28.07
N GLY A 104 15.17 14.68 -28.87
CA GLY A 104 13.91 14.28 -29.53
C GLY A 104 12.68 13.93 -28.67
N ASP A 105 11.64 14.53 -29.05
CA ASP A 105 10.24 14.50 -28.66
C ASP A 105 9.72 13.11 -28.23
N GLY A 106 9.31 13.01 -26.96
CA GLY A 106 8.48 11.92 -26.48
C GLY A 106 8.92 11.36 -25.13
N ALA A 107 7.97 11.29 -24.19
CA ALA A 107 8.15 10.54 -22.95
C ALA A 107 8.50 9.08 -23.29
N ASP A 108 9.53 8.53 -22.65
CA ASP A 108 9.85 7.11 -22.72
C ASP A 108 8.63 6.30 -22.27
N ALA A 109 8.38 5.15 -22.90
CA ALA A 109 7.28 4.26 -22.54
C ALA A 109 7.26 3.95 -21.04
N PHE A 110 8.42 3.83 -20.40
CA PHE A 110 8.53 3.61 -18.95
C PHE A 110 8.07 4.83 -18.13
N GLN A 111 8.27 6.05 -18.60
CA GLN A 111 7.77 7.26 -17.94
C GLN A 111 6.25 7.32 -17.94
N VAL A 112 5.63 6.91 -19.04
CA VAL A 112 4.16 6.79 -19.13
C VAL A 112 3.65 5.73 -18.17
N GLN A 113 4.33 4.58 -18.11
CA GLN A 113 4.00 3.51 -17.17
C GLN A 113 4.17 3.94 -15.71
N MET A 114 5.22 4.69 -15.37
CA MET A 114 5.41 5.25 -14.04
C MET A 114 4.21 6.10 -13.61
N ALA A 115 3.76 7.02 -14.48
CA ALA A 115 2.61 7.87 -14.18
C ALA A 115 1.32 7.03 -14.01
N HIS A 116 1.11 6.04 -14.88
CA HIS A 116 -0.02 5.12 -14.78
C HIS A 116 -0.04 4.37 -13.45
N TYR A 117 1.08 3.75 -13.05
CA TYR A 117 1.12 2.99 -11.80
C TYR A 117 1.09 3.86 -10.54
N ARG A 118 1.57 5.11 -10.59
CA ARG A 118 1.35 6.08 -9.51
C ARG A 118 -0.13 6.35 -9.28
N GLN A 119 -0.87 6.55 -10.36
CA GLN A 119 -2.31 6.72 -10.26
C GLN A 119 -2.98 5.47 -9.72
N ARG A 120 -2.65 4.28 -10.25
CA ARG A 120 -3.19 2.99 -9.78
C ARG A 120 -2.89 2.74 -8.30
N TYR A 121 -1.68 3.08 -7.85
CA TYR A 121 -1.33 3.00 -6.44
C TYR A 121 -2.22 3.90 -5.58
N ALA A 122 -2.37 5.16 -5.97
CA ALA A 122 -3.20 6.10 -5.21
C ALA A 122 -4.68 5.64 -5.14
N GLU A 123 -5.23 5.16 -6.26
CA GLU A 123 -6.58 4.61 -6.33
C GLU A 123 -6.75 3.39 -5.41
N GLU A 124 -5.82 2.44 -5.48
CA GLU A 124 -5.84 1.22 -4.68
C GLU A 124 -5.70 1.53 -3.18
N PHE A 125 -4.74 2.38 -2.82
CA PHE A 125 -4.51 2.79 -1.43
C PHE A 125 -5.76 3.47 -0.85
N GLN A 126 -6.37 4.40 -1.58
CA GLN A 126 -7.60 5.06 -1.16
C GLN A 126 -8.80 4.10 -1.11
N ALA A 127 -8.87 3.13 -2.01
CA ALA A 127 -9.92 2.10 -1.98
C ALA A 127 -9.80 1.27 -0.70
N ILE A 128 -8.60 0.82 -0.33
CA ILE A 128 -8.36 0.07 0.90
C ILE A 128 -8.76 0.89 2.15
N LEU A 129 -8.37 2.17 2.19
CA LEU A 129 -8.76 3.04 3.31
C LEU A 129 -10.27 3.25 3.42
N ARG A 130 -10.96 3.34 2.28
CA ARG A 130 -12.42 3.51 2.23
C ARG A 130 -13.16 2.23 2.61
N ASP A 131 -12.67 1.09 2.15
CA ASP A 131 -13.29 -0.22 2.39
C ASP A 131 -13.01 -0.74 3.81
N GLY A 132 -12.07 -0.09 4.52
CA GLY A 132 -11.64 -0.43 5.87
C GLY A 132 -10.38 -1.30 5.88
N VAL A 133 -9.42 -0.88 6.69
CA VAL A 133 -8.17 -1.61 6.90
C VAL A 133 -8.42 -2.78 7.84
N LYS A 134 -8.02 -3.96 7.42
CA LYS A 134 -8.10 -5.18 8.24
C LYS A 134 -6.84 -5.31 9.07
N TYR A 135 -7.01 -5.31 10.39
CA TYR A 135 -5.93 -5.35 11.36
C TYR A 135 -6.23 -6.43 12.40
N ASP A 136 -5.47 -7.51 12.34
CA ASP A 136 -5.61 -8.68 13.22
C ASP A 136 -4.91 -8.40 14.56
N GLU A 137 -5.69 -7.98 15.57
CA GLU A 137 -5.14 -7.59 16.87
C GLU A 137 -4.55 -8.75 17.65
N ASN A 138 -5.09 -9.96 17.49
CA ASN A 138 -4.73 -11.14 18.25
C ASN A 138 -3.78 -12.11 17.49
N LEU A 139 -3.53 -11.86 16.19
CA LEU A 139 -2.68 -12.68 15.32
C LEU A 139 -3.19 -14.13 15.17
N ASP A 140 -4.52 -14.32 15.14
CA ASP A 140 -5.12 -15.64 14.91
C ASP A 140 -5.42 -15.92 13.41
N ALA A 141 -5.07 -14.98 12.55
CA ALA A 141 -5.32 -14.97 11.10
C ALA A 141 -6.82 -14.94 10.73
N VAL A 142 -7.70 -14.61 11.66
CA VAL A 142 -9.14 -14.46 11.46
C VAL A 142 -9.55 -13.05 11.84
N ILE A 143 -10.02 -12.28 10.89
CA ILE A 143 -10.55 -10.93 11.18
C ILE A 143 -11.94 -11.10 11.79
N GLN A 144 -12.05 -10.75 13.06
CA GLN A 144 -13.30 -10.74 13.79
C GLN A 144 -14.07 -9.44 13.52
N THR A 145 -15.39 -9.45 13.69
CA THR A 145 -16.22 -8.24 13.53
C THR A 145 -15.79 -7.09 14.44
N SER A 146 -15.16 -7.39 15.58
CA SER A 146 -14.59 -6.38 16.50
C SER A 146 -13.30 -5.75 16.00
N GLU A 147 -12.62 -6.39 15.04
CA GLU A 147 -11.35 -5.97 14.42
C GLU A 147 -11.58 -5.29 13.06
N GLU A 148 -12.79 -5.41 12.53
CA GLU A 148 -13.18 -4.65 11.34
C GLU A 148 -13.34 -3.19 11.71
N GLU A 149 -12.64 -2.33 10.98
CA GLU A 149 -12.84 -0.89 11.10
C GLU A 149 -14.29 -0.58 10.67
N PRO A 150 -15.12 0.01 11.56
CA PRO A 150 -16.46 0.37 11.15
C PRO A 150 -16.37 1.38 10.02
N ILE A 151 -17.02 1.07 8.89
CA ILE A 151 -17.15 2.01 7.77
C ILE A 151 -17.93 3.21 8.27
N HIS A 152 -17.20 4.24 8.67
CA HIS A 152 -17.80 5.49 9.06
C HIS A 152 -18.26 6.22 7.79
N HIS A 153 -19.43 5.86 7.30
CA HIS A 153 -20.18 6.82 6.53
C HIS A 153 -20.48 7.98 7.47
N LEU A 154 -19.73 9.04 7.38
CA LEU A 154 -20.08 10.33 7.96
C LEU A 154 -21.41 10.77 7.30
N ARG A 155 -22.52 10.19 7.72
CA ARG A 155 -23.80 10.84 7.60
C ARG A 155 -23.72 12.02 8.56
N LEU A 156 -23.53 13.19 8.02
CA LEU A 156 -23.92 14.42 8.68
C LEU A 156 -25.42 14.31 8.96
N VAL A 157 -25.76 13.77 10.11
CA VAL A 157 -27.13 13.84 10.62
C VAL A 157 -27.35 15.30 10.92
N ARG A 158 -28.02 15.98 10.00
CA ARG A 158 -28.53 17.32 10.25
C ARG A 158 -29.47 17.19 11.43
N TRP A 159 -29.07 17.66 12.59
CA TRP A 159 -29.97 17.77 13.73
C TRP A 159 -31.18 18.59 13.29
N PRO A 160 -32.40 18.12 13.51
CA PRO A 160 -33.57 18.96 13.29
C PRO A 160 -33.42 20.22 14.18
N LYS A 161 -33.51 21.38 13.58
CA LYS A 161 -33.61 22.62 14.35
C LYS A 161 -34.88 22.52 15.21
N LEU A 162 -34.69 22.52 16.53
CA LEU A 162 -35.78 22.76 17.47
C LEU A 162 -36.35 24.17 17.25
#